data_f4c132ef003102c3c3465785cc0583eb
#
_entry.id   f4c132ef003102c3c3465785cc0583eb
#
_cell.length_a   1.000
_cell.length_b   1.000
_cell.length_c   1.000
_cell.angle_alpha   90.00
_cell.angle_beta   90.00
_cell.angle_gamma   90.00
#
_symmetry.space_group_name_H-M   'P 1'
#
loop_
_entity.id
_entity.type
_entity.pdbx_description
1 polymer ?
#
loop_
_entity_poly.entity_id
_entity_poly.type
_entity_poly.pdbx_seq_one_letter_code
_entity_poly.pdbx_strand_id
1 'polypeptide(L)'
;IACHFANIGINVLLLDIVPNELNEKEKELGLSLSDKKVRNRIVSDMFQRCVKSKPSPLYHKNFANRIELGNLSDDIEKISKVDWIIEVVTEKLKIKQIVFEQIEKHRSPGTLVTSNTSGIPIKQMNEGRSEDFKHNFAVTHFFNPPRYLKLFEVIPGPDCKPEIIDFLHDFGERFLGKDFVLAKDTPGFIGNRIGTFAMVNILNNVEKLDLSIEEIDNLTGPIIGSPKSATFRTSDVVGLDTTVNVATGIYENCPKDEFRDTFKLPEYIHKMLENNWLGSKTDQGFYKRIKDKNGKSTILSLDLKTLEYSPVKKVSFETVGKARKISKVIDRFPVLIEGNDKAGEFYRFNFGTMFSYIQNKIPEISD
;
A
#
# COMPACT_ATOMS: atom_id res chain seq x y z
N ILE A 1 0.78 10.91 -3.32
CA ILE A 1 1.25 11.19 -4.69
C ILE A 1 1.41 12.69 -4.88
N ALA A 2 0.37 13.54 -4.76
CA ALA A 2 0.44 14.99 -4.98
C ALA A 2 1.64 15.69 -4.31
N CYS A 3 1.88 15.42 -3.02
CA CYS A 3 3.06 15.96 -2.33
C CYS A 3 4.39 15.49 -2.91
N HIS A 4 4.44 14.27 -3.44
CA HIS A 4 5.67 13.75 -4.06
C HIS A 4 5.99 14.46 -5.37
N PHE A 5 4.98 14.71 -6.20
CA PHE A 5 5.12 15.52 -7.41
C PHE A 5 5.49 16.98 -7.10
N ALA A 6 4.87 17.58 -6.08
CA ALA A 6 5.22 18.93 -5.63
C ALA A 6 6.68 19.04 -5.15
N ASN A 7 7.25 17.97 -4.56
CA ASN A 7 8.65 17.93 -4.12
C ASN A 7 9.64 18.08 -5.27
N ILE A 8 9.31 17.57 -6.45
CA ILE A 8 10.18 17.61 -7.64
C ILE A 8 9.89 18.80 -8.55
N GLY A 9 9.05 19.75 -8.12
CA GLY A 9 8.82 20.99 -8.85
C GLY A 9 7.58 21.02 -9.73
N ILE A 10 6.78 19.94 -9.75
CA ILE A 10 5.55 19.85 -10.56
C ILE A 10 4.41 20.59 -9.87
N ASN A 11 3.64 21.36 -10.65
CA ASN A 11 2.37 21.94 -10.23
C ASN A 11 1.28 20.86 -10.28
N VAL A 12 0.49 20.76 -9.21
CA VAL A 12 -0.52 19.72 -9.06
C VAL A 12 -1.89 20.35 -8.82
N LEU A 13 -2.87 19.95 -9.61
CA LEU A 13 -4.28 20.18 -9.34
C LEU A 13 -4.81 18.96 -8.58
N LEU A 14 -5.18 19.15 -7.31
CA LEU A 14 -5.71 18.09 -6.47
C LEU A 14 -7.22 18.27 -6.30
N LEU A 15 -7.97 17.36 -6.91
CA LEU A 15 -9.43 17.36 -6.89
C LEU A 15 -9.98 16.23 -6.03
N ASP A 16 -11.06 16.49 -5.30
CA ASP A 16 -11.83 15.49 -4.56
C ASP A 16 -13.34 15.75 -4.75
N ILE A 17 -14.16 14.90 -4.16
CA ILE A 17 -15.62 15.09 -4.18
C ILE A 17 -16.04 16.27 -3.29
N VAL A 18 -17.21 16.84 -3.58
CA VAL A 18 -17.88 17.79 -2.67
C VAL A 18 -18.58 17.03 -1.55
N PRO A 19 -18.65 17.59 -0.32
CA PRO A 19 -19.46 17.00 0.74
C PRO A 19 -20.97 17.11 0.42
N ASN A 20 -21.73 16.11 0.85
CA ASN A 20 -23.17 16.06 0.67
C ASN A 20 -23.95 16.64 1.85
N GLU A 21 -23.27 16.96 2.97
CA GLU A 21 -23.88 17.52 4.18
C GLU A 21 -22.92 18.48 4.89
N LEU A 22 -23.49 19.38 5.68
CA LEU A 22 -22.73 20.27 6.56
C LEU A 22 -22.31 19.54 7.84
N ASN A 23 -21.08 19.80 8.29
CA ASN A 23 -20.67 19.39 9.64
C ASN A 23 -21.19 20.39 10.71
N GLU A 24 -21.07 20.03 11.99
CA GLU A 24 -21.61 20.84 13.10
C GLU A 24 -21.03 22.27 13.13
N LYS A 25 -19.72 22.43 12.91
CA LYS A 25 -19.06 23.73 12.87
C LYS A 25 -19.55 24.62 11.73
N GLU A 26 -19.84 24.03 10.59
CA GLU A 26 -20.37 24.76 9.43
C GLU A 26 -21.80 25.20 9.67
N LYS A 27 -22.62 24.38 10.32
CA LYS A 27 -23.97 24.76 10.75
C LYS A 27 -23.95 25.90 11.75
N GLU A 28 -23.07 25.84 12.77
CA GLU A 28 -22.88 26.93 13.76
C GLU A 28 -22.44 28.22 13.12
N LEU A 29 -21.63 28.15 12.04
CA LEU A 29 -21.16 29.34 11.30
C LEU A 29 -22.17 29.84 10.26
N GLY A 30 -23.34 29.20 10.13
CA GLY A 30 -24.39 29.57 9.17
C GLY A 30 -23.98 29.36 7.71
N LEU A 31 -23.02 28.45 7.44
CA LEU A 31 -22.58 28.16 6.09
C LEU A 31 -23.59 27.27 5.36
N SER A 32 -23.52 27.28 4.02
CA SER A 32 -24.33 26.47 3.14
C SER A 32 -23.50 25.49 2.32
N LEU A 33 -24.13 24.51 1.70
CA LEU A 33 -23.45 23.58 0.76
C LEU A 33 -22.93 24.26 -0.50
N SER A 34 -23.34 25.49 -0.81
CA SER A 34 -22.84 26.29 -1.92
C SER A 34 -21.56 27.08 -1.60
N ASP A 35 -21.23 27.23 -0.32
CA ASP A 35 -20.02 27.94 0.09
C ASP A 35 -18.76 27.23 -0.36
N LYS A 36 -17.88 27.95 -1.06
CA LYS A 36 -16.62 27.38 -1.61
C LYS A 36 -15.78 26.67 -0.54
N LYS A 37 -15.78 27.21 0.70
CA LYS A 37 -15.06 26.61 1.83
C LYS A 37 -15.64 25.23 2.19
N VAL A 38 -16.96 25.08 2.16
CA VAL A 38 -17.65 23.81 2.41
C VAL A 38 -17.40 22.86 1.25
N ARG A 39 -17.57 23.30 0.01
CA ARG A 39 -17.37 22.49 -1.19
C ARG A 39 -15.97 21.90 -1.29
N ASN A 40 -14.95 22.61 -0.83
CA ASN A 40 -13.56 22.14 -0.83
C ASN A 40 -13.10 21.57 0.52
N ARG A 41 -14.01 21.34 1.48
CA ARG A 41 -13.65 20.84 2.81
C ARG A 41 -12.91 19.52 2.76
N ILE A 42 -13.41 18.54 2.00
CA ILE A 42 -12.84 17.19 1.94
C ILE A 42 -11.40 17.25 1.48
N VAL A 43 -11.13 17.85 0.33
CA VAL A 43 -9.77 17.99 -0.20
C VAL A 43 -8.86 18.77 0.75
N SER A 44 -9.37 19.86 1.35
CA SER A 44 -8.60 20.70 2.25
C SER A 44 -8.22 19.98 3.54
N ASP A 45 -9.16 19.30 4.18
CA ASP A 45 -8.93 18.56 5.42
C ASP A 45 -7.96 17.39 5.20
N MET A 46 -8.14 16.62 4.13
CA MET A 46 -7.26 15.52 3.79
C MET A 46 -5.85 16.00 3.45
N PHE A 47 -5.72 17.08 2.69
CA PHE A 47 -4.43 17.71 2.40
C PHE A 47 -3.74 18.20 3.68
N GLN A 48 -4.44 18.90 4.55
CA GLN A 48 -3.90 19.38 5.83
C GLN A 48 -3.45 18.23 6.75
N ARG A 49 -4.22 17.15 6.83
CA ARG A 49 -3.82 15.94 7.57
C ARG A 49 -2.57 15.31 6.96
N CYS A 50 -2.51 15.22 5.64
CA CYS A 50 -1.37 14.68 4.91
C CYS A 50 -0.10 15.48 5.21
N VAL A 51 -0.13 16.82 5.06
CA VAL A 51 1.03 17.69 5.29
C VAL A 51 1.52 17.65 6.74
N LYS A 52 0.63 17.46 7.71
CA LYS A 52 0.95 17.34 9.14
C LYS A 52 1.39 15.94 9.56
N SER A 53 1.32 14.94 8.67
CA SER A 53 1.68 13.57 9.00
C SER A 53 3.17 13.39 9.30
N LYS A 54 3.50 12.33 10.03
CA LYS A 54 4.87 11.93 10.31
C LYS A 54 5.06 10.48 9.82
N PRO A 55 6.04 10.24 8.98
CA PRO A 55 7.04 11.15 8.40
C PRO A 55 6.40 12.16 7.43
N SER A 56 7.00 13.35 7.29
CA SER A 56 6.49 14.42 6.42
C SER A 56 6.47 13.99 4.94
N PRO A 57 5.38 14.19 4.19
CA PRO A 57 5.32 13.89 2.76
C PRO A 57 6.05 14.95 1.90
N LEU A 58 6.24 16.16 2.42
CA LEU A 58 6.93 17.24 1.74
C LEU A 58 8.39 17.38 2.22
N TYR A 59 9.33 17.69 1.31
CA TYR A 59 10.71 18.03 1.65
C TYR A 59 10.79 19.38 2.34
N HIS A 60 10.00 20.35 1.87
CA HIS A 60 9.88 21.67 2.46
C HIS A 60 8.42 22.16 2.46
N LYS A 61 7.99 22.84 3.53
CA LYS A 61 6.60 23.29 3.68
C LYS A 61 6.09 24.17 2.54
N ASN A 62 6.96 25.00 1.96
CA ASN A 62 6.58 25.89 0.86
C ASN A 62 6.23 25.16 -0.44
N PHE A 63 6.61 23.87 -0.57
CA PHE A 63 6.24 23.09 -1.75
C PHE A 63 4.74 22.77 -1.78
N ALA A 64 4.04 22.94 -0.66
CA ALA A 64 2.59 22.92 -0.62
C ALA A 64 1.94 23.95 -1.58
N ASN A 65 2.61 25.08 -1.83
CA ASN A 65 2.11 26.13 -2.74
C ASN A 65 2.03 25.69 -4.21
N ARG A 66 2.64 24.56 -4.57
CA ARG A 66 2.52 23.97 -5.92
C ARG A 66 1.27 23.10 -6.08
N ILE A 67 0.48 22.95 -5.00
CA ILE A 67 -0.72 22.11 -5.01
C ILE A 67 -1.94 23.02 -4.93
N GLU A 68 -2.66 23.14 -6.04
CA GLU A 68 -3.97 23.79 -6.11
C GLU A 68 -5.04 22.81 -5.66
N LEU A 69 -5.89 23.24 -4.70
CA LEU A 69 -6.99 22.43 -4.18
C LEU A 69 -8.30 22.82 -4.85
N GLY A 70 -9.08 21.84 -5.27
CA GLY A 70 -10.38 22.04 -5.89
C GLY A 70 -11.29 20.82 -5.72
N ASN A 71 -12.40 20.81 -6.41
CA ASN A 71 -13.32 19.68 -6.39
C ASN A 71 -13.80 19.29 -7.80
N LEU A 72 -14.24 18.03 -7.94
CA LEU A 72 -14.69 17.47 -9.21
C LEU A 72 -15.95 18.15 -9.80
N SER A 73 -16.75 18.84 -8.98
CA SER A 73 -17.97 19.49 -9.46
C SER A 73 -17.71 20.89 -10.03
N ASP A 74 -16.78 21.65 -9.44
CA ASP A 74 -16.56 23.05 -9.79
C ASP A 74 -15.30 23.25 -10.68
N ASP A 75 -14.32 22.35 -10.55
CA ASP A 75 -12.98 22.55 -11.09
C ASP A 75 -12.60 21.49 -12.12
N ILE A 76 -13.49 20.57 -12.50
CA ILE A 76 -13.18 19.47 -13.43
C ILE A 76 -12.69 19.98 -14.79
N GLU A 77 -13.19 21.11 -15.29
CA GLU A 77 -12.79 21.68 -16.56
C GLU A 77 -11.31 22.09 -16.61
N LYS A 78 -10.68 22.31 -15.44
CA LYS A 78 -9.25 22.65 -15.34
C LYS A 78 -8.34 21.50 -15.79
N ILE A 79 -8.83 20.25 -15.80
CA ILE A 79 -8.04 19.10 -16.26
C ILE A 79 -7.72 19.16 -17.76
N SER A 80 -8.40 20.01 -18.53
CA SER A 80 -8.04 20.27 -19.94
C SER A 80 -6.66 20.90 -20.13
N LYS A 81 -6.04 21.39 -19.04
CA LYS A 81 -4.74 22.09 -19.04
C LYS A 81 -3.62 21.29 -18.39
N VAL A 82 -3.87 20.03 -18.03
CA VAL A 82 -2.85 19.19 -17.39
C VAL A 82 -2.29 18.17 -18.39
N ASP A 83 -1.04 17.79 -18.19
CA ASP A 83 -0.34 16.83 -19.04
C ASP A 83 -0.57 15.37 -18.61
N TRP A 84 -0.81 15.16 -17.31
CA TRP A 84 -1.00 13.84 -16.73
C TRP A 84 -2.07 13.87 -15.63
N ILE A 85 -3.05 12.96 -15.72
CA ILE A 85 -4.12 12.76 -14.74
C ILE A 85 -3.88 11.43 -14.03
N ILE A 86 -3.79 11.46 -12.70
CA ILE A 86 -3.65 10.25 -11.87
C ILE A 86 -4.92 10.06 -11.07
N GLU A 87 -5.70 9.05 -11.39
CA GLU A 87 -6.91 8.68 -10.65
C GLU A 87 -6.53 7.87 -9.39
N VAL A 88 -7.03 8.30 -8.24
CA VAL A 88 -6.76 7.70 -6.92
C VAL A 88 -8.05 7.62 -6.08
N VAL A 89 -9.20 7.44 -6.72
CA VAL A 89 -10.47 7.29 -6.00
C VAL A 89 -10.61 5.91 -5.35
N THR A 90 -11.68 5.71 -4.57
CA THR A 90 -11.94 4.44 -3.88
C THR A 90 -11.90 3.24 -4.83
N GLU A 91 -11.45 2.09 -4.33
CA GLU A 91 -11.25 0.85 -5.12
C GLU A 91 -12.60 0.15 -5.41
N LYS A 92 -13.44 0.86 -6.18
CA LYS A 92 -14.75 0.38 -6.66
C LYS A 92 -14.89 0.69 -8.14
N LEU A 93 -15.00 -0.35 -8.98
CA LEU A 93 -15.05 -0.23 -10.44
C LEU A 93 -16.08 0.81 -10.92
N LYS A 94 -17.31 0.76 -10.44
CA LYS A 94 -18.37 1.71 -10.83
C LYS A 94 -18.01 3.17 -10.56
N ILE A 95 -17.33 3.44 -9.43
CA ILE A 95 -16.90 4.80 -9.09
C ILE A 95 -15.79 5.25 -10.01
N LYS A 96 -14.81 4.37 -10.30
CA LYS A 96 -13.75 4.67 -11.26
C LYS A 96 -14.29 4.93 -12.65
N GLN A 97 -15.24 4.12 -13.13
CA GLN A 97 -15.88 4.32 -14.44
C GLN A 97 -16.58 5.68 -14.54
N ILE A 98 -17.31 6.12 -13.51
CA ILE A 98 -17.94 7.45 -13.47
C ILE A 98 -16.87 8.55 -13.53
N VAL A 99 -15.78 8.41 -12.80
CA VAL A 99 -14.68 9.40 -12.79
C VAL A 99 -13.97 9.42 -14.14
N PHE A 100 -13.71 8.26 -14.76
CA PHE A 100 -13.09 8.20 -16.10
C PHE A 100 -13.99 8.79 -17.19
N GLU A 101 -15.31 8.63 -17.07
CA GLU A 101 -16.25 9.30 -17.98
C GLU A 101 -16.14 10.83 -17.88
N GLN A 102 -16.04 11.37 -16.66
CA GLN A 102 -15.82 12.82 -16.46
C GLN A 102 -14.43 13.27 -16.95
N ILE A 103 -13.39 12.48 -16.69
CA ILE A 103 -12.04 12.76 -17.19
C ILE A 103 -12.04 12.80 -18.71
N GLU A 104 -12.62 11.80 -19.37
CA GLU A 104 -12.66 11.72 -20.84
C GLU A 104 -13.40 12.91 -21.47
N LYS A 105 -14.48 13.35 -20.85
CA LYS A 105 -15.27 14.50 -21.32
C LYS A 105 -14.53 15.82 -21.24
N HIS A 106 -13.62 16.01 -20.29
CA HIS A 106 -13.01 17.31 -20.00
C HIS A 106 -11.49 17.38 -20.26
N ARG A 107 -10.79 16.25 -20.39
CA ARG A 107 -9.35 16.24 -20.71
C ARG A 107 -9.10 16.68 -22.15
N SER A 108 -7.92 17.17 -22.44
CA SER A 108 -7.46 17.37 -23.81
C SER A 108 -7.12 16.02 -24.48
N PRO A 109 -7.31 15.88 -25.79
CA PRO A 109 -6.84 14.69 -26.51
C PRO A 109 -5.35 14.45 -26.29
N GLY A 110 -4.97 13.18 -26.14
CA GLY A 110 -3.58 12.79 -25.89
C GLY A 110 -3.08 12.98 -24.45
N THR A 111 -3.88 13.57 -23.55
CA THR A 111 -3.51 13.67 -22.12
C THR A 111 -3.32 12.28 -21.54
N LEU A 112 -2.17 12.05 -20.89
CA LEU A 112 -1.91 10.81 -20.16
C LEU A 112 -2.89 10.66 -18.99
N VAL A 113 -3.53 9.51 -18.91
CA VAL A 113 -4.41 9.14 -17.79
C VAL A 113 -3.89 7.87 -17.15
N THR A 114 -3.71 7.87 -15.84
CA THR A 114 -3.34 6.65 -15.12
C THR A 114 -4.23 6.42 -13.90
N SER A 115 -4.43 5.15 -13.53
CA SER A 115 -5.09 4.77 -12.29
C SER A 115 -4.07 4.25 -11.28
N ASN A 116 -4.26 4.58 -10.02
CA ASN A 116 -3.48 4.00 -8.92
C ASN A 116 -4.22 2.80 -8.28
N THR A 117 -5.04 2.10 -9.06
CA THR A 117 -5.70 0.87 -8.61
C THR A 117 -4.68 -0.18 -8.16
N SER A 118 -5.07 -1.05 -7.25
CA SER A 118 -4.22 -2.15 -6.76
C SER A 118 -4.55 -3.51 -7.41
N GLY A 119 -5.50 -3.56 -8.36
CA GLY A 119 -5.84 -4.83 -9.01
C GLY A 119 -7.18 -4.88 -9.75
N ILE A 120 -7.86 -3.75 -9.97
CA ILE A 120 -9.02 -3.72 -10.87
C ILE A 120 -8.51 -3.84 -12.31
N PRO A 121 -9.00 -4.82 -13.11
CA PRO A 121 -8.52 -5.05 -14.46
C PRO A 121 -8.68 -3.82 -15.38
N ILE A 122 -7.65 -3.51 -16.15
CA ILE A 122 -7.64 -2.37 -17.08
C ILE A 122 -8.77 -2.47 -18.09
N LYS A 123 -9.05 -3.67 -18.61
CA LYS A 123 -10.15 -3.91 -19.55
C LYS A 123 -11.49 -3.42 -19.01
N GLN A 124 -11.78 -3.62 -17.72
CA GLN A 124 -13.03 -3.18 -17.09
C GLN A 124 -13.06 -1.66 -16.89
N MET A 125 -11.92 -1.06 -16.56
CA MET A 125 -11.80 0.40 -16.41
C MET A 125 -11.94 1.12 -17.75
N ASN A 126 -11.44 0.53 -18.84
CA ASN A 126 -11.47 1.07 -20.20
C ASN A 126 -12.78 0.77 -20.97
N GLU A 127 -13.72 0.05 -20.35
CA GLU A 127 -14.99 -0.27 -20.98
C GLU A 127 -15.75 1.01 -21.35
N GLY A 128 -16.14 1.12 -22.64
CA GLY A 128 -16.85 2.28 -23.16
C GLY A 128 -15.99 3.54 -23.37
N ARG A 129 -14.67 3.48 -23.14
CA ARG A 129 -13.75 4.62 -23.39
C ARG A 129 -13.33 4.68 -24.87
N SER A 130 -13.00 5.90 -25.33
CA SER A 130 -12.51 6.13 -26.69
C SER A 130 -11.15 5.48 -26.91
N GLU A 131 -10.78 5.29 -28.18
CA GLU A 131 -9.45 4.81 -28.57
C GLU A 131 -8.34 5.75 -28.08
N ASP A 132 -8.55 7.06 -28.17
CA ASP A 132 -7.59 8.05 -27.65
C ASP A 132 -7.38 7.90 -26.14
N PHE A 133 -8.45 7.61 -25.37
CA PHE A 133 -8.32 7.34 -23.93
C PHE A 133 -7.50 6.06 -23.68
N LYS A 134 -7.84 4.95 -24.34
CA LYS A 134 -7.15 3.66 -24.18
C LYS A 134 -5.68 3.71 -24.56
N HIS A 135 -5.37 4.42 -25.66
CA HIS A 135 -4.01 4.63 -26.13
C HIS A 135 -3.13 5.41 -25.16
N ASN A 136 -3.74 6.28 -24.32
CA ASN A 136 -3.05 7.11 -23.35
C ASN A 136 -3.35 6.69 -21.91
N PHE A 137 -3.75 5.43 -21.68
CA PHE A 137 -4.10 4.90 -20.37
C PHE A 137 -3.18 3.77 -19.91
N ALA A 138 -2.71 3.87 -18.66
CA ALA A 138 -1.99 2.80 -17.95
C ALA A 138 -2.37 2.79 -16.47
N VAL A 139 -1.97 1.77 -15.74
CA VAL A 139 -1.94 1.80 -14.27
C VAL A 139 -0.54 2.22 -13.81
N THR A 140 -0.50 3.12 -12.83
CA THR A 140 0.71 3.54 -12.14
C THR A 140 0.52 3.34 -10.65
N HIS A 141 0.99 2.21 -10.14
CA HIS A 141 0.76 1.80 -8.77
C HIS A 141 1.91 2.27 -7.87
N PHE A 142 1.62 3.30 -7.08
CA PHE A 142 2.51 3.85 -6.06
C PHE A 142 2.25 3.20 -4.71
N PHE A 143 3.30 2.87 -4.00
CA PHE A 143 3.21 2.36 -2.63
C PHE A 143 3.25 3.49 -1.61
N ASN A 144 2.45 3.38 -0.57
CA ASN A 144 2.29 4.41 0.46
C ASN A 144 3.28 4.19 1.62
N PRO A 145 4.06 5.20 2.03
CA PRO A 145 4.09 6.59 1.55
C PRO A 145 4.96 6.75 0.29
N PRO A 146 4.41 7.40 -0.79
CA PRO A 146 5.12 7.49 -2.09
C PRO A 146 6.48 8.17 -2.03
N ARG A 147 6.71 9.06 -1.06
CA ARG A 147 8.02 9.70 -0.87
C ARG A 147 9.11 8.71 -0.47
N TYR A 148 8.78 7.65 0.24
CA TYR A 148 9.74 6.77 0.90
C TYR A 148 9.84 5.40 0.22
N LEU A 149 8.73 4.88 -0.29
CA LEU A 149 8.71 3.60 -0.99
C LEU A 149 9.05 3.81 -2.45
N LYS A 150 10.09 3.12 -2.90
CA LYS A 150 10.66 3.30 -4.23
C LYS A 150 9.91 2.55 -5.31
N LEU A 151 9.31 1.39 -5.00
CA LEU A 151 8.63 0.57 -5.98
C LEU A 151 7.56 1.36 -6.72
N PHE A 152 7.61 1.29 -8.05
CA PHE A 152 6.69 1.93 -8.97
C PHE A 152 6.31 0.94 -10.05
N GLU A 153 5.16 0.31 -9.87
CA GLU A 153 4.64 -0.64 -10.86
C GLU A 153 3.89 0.10 -11.94
N VAL A 154 4.23 -0.21 -13.18
CA VAL A 154 3.53 0.30 -14.36
C VAL A 154 2.91 -0.87 -15.09
N ILE A 155 1.61 -0.81 -15.31
CA ILE A 155 0.85 -1.86 -15.97
C ILE A 155 0.19 -1.23 -17.20
N PRO A 156 0.68 -1.54 -18.42
CA PRO A 156 0.07 -1.06 -19.66
C PRO A 156 -1.25 -1.79 -19.93
N GLY A 157 -2.22 -1.06 -20.45
CA GLY A 157 -3.36 -1.68 -21.12
C GLY A 157 -2.96 -2.29 -22.46
N PRO A 158 -3.78 -3.18 -23.02
CA PRO A 158 -3.47 -3.81 -24.33
C PRO A 158 -3.34 -2.80 -25.47
N ASP A 159 -4.00 -1.66 -25.35
CA ASP A 159 -4.01 -0.60 -26.38
C ASP A 159 -3.07 0.57 -26.04
N CYS A 160 -2.36 0.50 -24.91
CA CYS A 160 -1.47 1.56 -24.45
C CYS A 160 -0.28 1.75 -25.41
N LYS A 161 0.00 2.99 -25.79
CA LYS A 161 1.12 3.30 -26.66
C LYS A 161 2.46 3.01 -25.98
N PRO A 162 3.44 2.41 -26.68
CA PRO A 162 4.77 2.14 -26.11
C PRO A 162 5.45 3.40 -25.56
N GLU A 163 5.29 4.54 -26.22
CA GLU A 163 5.89 5.82 -25.81
C GLU A 163 5.42 6.28 -24.42
N ILE A 164 4.21 5.87 -24.02
CA ILE A 164 3.71 6.13 -22.65
C ILE A 164 4.53 5.35 -21.62
N ILE A 165 4.87 4.10 -21.92
CA ILE A 165 5.65 3.26 -21.03
C ILE A 165 7.08 3.78 -20.94
N ASP A 166 7.69 4.15 -22.06
CA ASP A 166 9.01 4.76 -22.10
C ASP A 166 9.05 6.06 -21.27
N PHE A 167 8.03 6.91 -21.42
CA PHE A 167 7.89 8.13 -20.63
C PHE A 167 7.76 7.82 -19.13
N LEU A 168 6.89 6.88 -18.73
CA LEU A 168 6.66 6.53 -17.33
C LEU A 168 7.92 5.92 -16.70
N HIS A 169 8.69 5.15 -17.48
CA HIS A 169 9.97 4.60 -17.05
C HIS A 169 10.98 5.73 -16.79
N ASP A 170 11.29 6.53 -17.82
CA ASP A 170 12.28 7.61 -17.70
C ASP A 170 11.88 8.62 -16.60
N PHE A 171 10.62 9.05 -16.57
CA PHE A 171 10.12 9.99 -15.58
C PHE A 171 10.13 9.39 -14.15
N GLY A 172 9.73 8.12 -14.03
CA GLY A 172 9.72 7.40 -12.76
C GLY A 172 11.11 7.32 -12.14
N GLU A 173 12.10 6.89 -12.91
CA GLU A 173 13.46 6.73 -12.41
C GLU A 173 14.18 8.06 -12.20
N ARG A 174 14.19 8.93 -13.21
CA ARG A 174 15.02 10.15 -13.19
C ARG A 174 14.44 11.29 -12.37
N PHE A 175 13.11 11.43 -12.36
CA PHE A 175 12.47 12.56 -11.69
C PHE A 175 11.77 12.16 -10.39
N LEU A 176 11.04 11.05 -10.37
CA LEU A 176 10.38 10.59 -9.15
C LEU A 176 11.31 9.80 -8.22
N GLY A 177 12.50 9.39 -8.68
CA GLY A 177 13.44 8.58 -7.89
C GLY A 177 12.85 7.23 -7.49
N LYS A 178 12.09 6.62 -8.40
CA LYS A 178 11.43 5.33 -8.25
C LYS A 178 12.23 4.21 -8.90
N ASP A 179 12.04 3.01 -8.41
CA ASP A 179 12.48 1.80 -9.07
C ASP A 179 11.30 1.30 -9.93
N PHE A 180 11.40 1.54 -11.24
CA PHE A 180 10.36 1.17 -12.22
C PHE A 180 10.30 -0.35 -12.38
N VAL A 181 9.08 -0.90 -12.39
CA VAL A 181 8.83 -2.31 -12.68
C VAL A 181 7.63 -2.43 -13.61
N LEU A 182 7.83 -3.08 -14.75
CA LEU A 182 6.75 -3.43 -15.68
C LEU A 182 6.03 -4.66 -15.16
N ALA A 183 4.72 -4.55 -14.95
CA ALA A 183 3.90 -5.64 -14.46
C ALA A 183 2.75 -5.96 -15.43
N LYS A 184 2.26 -7.19 -15.40
CA LYS A 184 1.07 -7.62 -16.14
C LYS A 184 -0.21 -7.24 -15.39
N ASP A 185 -1.32 -7.08 -16.13
CA ASP A 185 -2.64 -6.78 -15.58
C ASP A 185 -3.25 -8.00 -14.89
N THR A 186 -2.73 -8.29 -13.70
CA THR A 186 -3.14 -9.43 -12.86
C THR A 186 -3.49 -8.95 -11.45
N PRO A 187 -4.38 -9.64 -10.72
CA PRO A 187 -4.78 -9.23 -9.38
C PRO A 187 -3.61 -9.08 -8.42
N GLY A 188 -3.46 -7.88 -7.83
CA GLY A 188 -2.38 -7.55 -6.90
C GLY A 188 -1.02 -7.26 -7.58
N PHE A 189 -0.94 -7.29 -8.90
CA PHE A 189 0.28 -7.07 -9.70
C PHE A 189 1.47 -7.89 -9.17
N ILE A 190 2.63 -7.27 -8.94
CA ILE A 190 3.82 -7.95 -8.39
C ILE A 190 3.91 -7.72 -6.88
N GLY A 191 3.92 -6.46 -6.45
CA GLY A 191 4.23 -6.11 -5.06
C GLY A 191 3.19 -6.59 -4.06
N ASN A 192 1.92 -6.36 -4.33
CA ASN A 192 0.84 -6.87 -3.46
C ASN A 192 0.73 -8.40 -3.55
N ARG A 193 0.89 -8.99 -4.73
CA ARG A 193 0.81 -10.43 -4.90
C ARG A 193 1.87 -11.16 -4.06
N ILE A 194 3.14 -10.81 -4.24
CA ILE A 194 4.28 -11.42 -3.55
C ILE A 194 4.30 -11.02 -2.07
N GLY A 195 4.09 -9.73 -1.78
CA GLY A 195 4.13 -9.23 -0.41
C GLY A 195 3.03 -9.81 0.47
N THR A 196 1.80 -9.94 -0.06
CA THR A 196 0.70 -10.58 0.66
C THR A 196 0.95 -12.08 0.84
N PHE A 197 1.45 -12.77 -0.20
CA PHE A 197 1.84 -14.17 -0.07
C PHE A 197 2.86 -14.38 1.06
N ALA A 198 3.94 -13.60 1.06
CA ALA A 198 4.98 -13.70 2.10
C ALA A 198 4.41 -13.49 3.51
N MET A 199 3.54 -12.49 3.68
CA MET A 199 2.90 -12.21 4.97
C MET A 199 1.95 -13.33 5.38
N VAL A 200 1.02 -13.73 4.51
CA VAL A 200 0.00 -14.73 4.85
C VAL A 200 0.60 -16.12 5.03
N ASN A 201 1.66 -16.45 4.29
CA ASN A 201 2.42 -17.69 4.52
C ASN A 201 2.97 -17.76 5.95
N ILE A 202 3.48 -16.64 6.48
CA ILE A 202 3.93 -16.56 7.88
C ILE A 202 2.74 -16.70 8.83
N LEU A 203 1.65 -15.93 8.61
CA LEU A 203 0.45 -15.97 9.45
C LEU A 203 -0.14 -17.39 9.56
N ASN A 204 -0.17 -18.15 8.46
CA ASN A 204 -0.69 -19.52 8.44
C ASN A 204 0.21 -20.56 9.10
N ASN A 205 1.51 -20.29 9.23
CA ASN A 205 2.46 -21.28 9.68
C ASN A 205 3.12 -20.95 11.04
N VAL A 206 2.83 -19.79 11.64
CA VAL A 206 3.42 -19.37 12.91
C VAL A 206 3.24 -20.40 14.03
N GLU A 207 2.06 -21.01 14.12
CA GLU A 207 1.77 -22.04 15.12
C GLU A 207 2.52 -23.35 14.86
N LYS A 208 2.65 -23.77 13.59
CA LYS A 208 3.40 -24.97 13.20
C LYS A 208 4.90 -24.81 13.46
N LEU A 209 5.41 -23.61 13.32
CA LEU A 209 6.80 -23.27 13.58
C LEU A 209 7.07 -23.12 15.10
N ASP A 210 6.03 -23.13 15.92
CA ASP A 210 6.10 -22.91 17.37
C ASP A 210 6.95 -21.69 17.73
N LEU A 211 6.64 -20.56 17.07
CA LEU A 211 7.27 -19.26 17.26
C LEU A 211 6.24 -18.23 17.73
N SER A 212 6.64 -17.35 18.62
CA SER A 212 5.83 -16.19 19.02
C SER A 212 5.90 -15.07 17.98
N ILE A 213 4.99 -14.09 18.07
CA ILE A 213 5.00 -12.94 17.16
C ILE A 213 6.26 -12.10 17.30
N GLU A 214 6.83 -11.98 18.51
CA GLU A 214 8.10 -11.30 18.74
C GLU A 214 9.29 -12.04 18.12
N GLU A 215 9.26 -13.38 18.15
CA GLU A 215 10.27 -14.21 17.50
C GLU A 215 10.24 -14.02 16.00
N ILE A 216 9.07 -14.09 15.39
CA ILE A 216 8.89 -13.81 13.94
C ILE A 216 9.35 -12.39 13.59
N ASP A 217 8.95 -11.38 14.35
CA ASP A 217 9.37 -9.99 14.07
C ASP A 217 10.89 -9.80 14.26
N ASN A 218 11.54 -10.57 15.17
CA ASN A 218 12.99 -10.59 15.27
C ASN A 218 13.66 -11.19 14.02
N LEU A 219 13.04 -12.21 13.41
CA LEU A 219 13.53 -12.91 12.22
C LEU A 219 13.25 -12.17 10.91
N THR A 220 12.16 -11.43 10.82
CA THR A 220 11.68 -10.80 9.56
C THR A 220 11.96 -9.30 9.47
N GLY A 221 12.71 -8.75 10.43
CA GLY A 221 13.08 -7.35 10.49
C GLY A 221 14.45 -7.02 9.87
N PRO A 222 15.21 -6.10 10.50
CA PRO A 222 16.47 -5.59 9.95
C PRO A 222 17.57 -6.64 9.71
N ILE A 223 17.46 -7.80 10.28
CA ILE A 223 18.43 -8.88 10.08
C ILE A 223 18.48 -9.34 8.61
N ILE A 224 17.34 -9.31 7.93
CA ILE A 224 17.19 -9.63 6.49
C ILE A 224 17.02 -8.40 5.61
N GLY A 225 17.29 -7.19 6.12
CA GLY A 225 17.16 -5.93 5.38
C GLY A 225 15.74 -5.34 5.36
N SER A 226 14.79 -5.95 6.05
CA SER A 226 13.42 -5.44 6.16
C SER A 226 13.31 -4.29 7.18
N PRO A 227 12.24 -3.47 7.13
CA PRO A 227 11.99 -2.42 8.11
C PRO A 227 11.96 -2.94 9.56
N LYS A 228 12.20 -2.06 10.52
CA LYS A 228 12.12 -2.40 11.97
C LYS A 228 10.74 -2.88 12.42
N SER A 229 9.70 -2.57 11.66
CA SER A 229 8.35 -3.05 11.91
C SER A 229 8.15 -4.53 11.59
N ALA A 230 9.08 -5.15 10.84
CA ALA A 230 9.05 -6.58 10.52
C ALA A 230 7.69 -7.05 9.97
N THR A 231 7.15 -8.20 10.36
CA THR A 231 5.89 -8.75 9.83
C THR A 231 4.67 -8.28 10.61
N PHE A 232 4.57 -8.63 11.89
CA PHE A 232 3.35 -8.38 12.68
C PHE A 232 3.13 -6.90 13.00
N ARG A 233 4.20 -6.19 13.33
CA ARG A 233 4.09 -4.74 13.55
C ARG A 233 3.82 -3.97 12.26
N THR A 234 4.27 -4.46 11.08
CA THR A 234 3.88 -3.90 9.79
C THR A 234 2.40 -4.11 9.53
N SER A 235 1.87 -5.31 9.83
CA SER A 235 0.43 -5.58 9.73
C SER A 235 -0.40 -4.63 10.60
N ASP A 236 0.05 -4.34 11.83
CA ASP A 236 -0.60 -3.35 12.70
C ASP A 236 -0.55 -1.92 12.16
N VAL A 237 0.52 -1.53 11.48
CA VAL A 237 0.66 -0.18 10.87
C VAL A 237 -0.20 -0.04 9.62
N VAL A 238 -0.24 -1.06 8.77
CA VAL A 238 -1.06 -1.10 7.55
C VAL A 238 -2.54 -1.19 7.89
N GLY A 239 -2.87 -1.92 8.91
CA GLY A 239 -4.21 -2.29 9.34
C GLY A 239 -4.59 -3.68 8.87
N LEU A 240 -5.01 -4.51 9.84
CA LEU A 240 -5.35 -5.91 9.59
C LEU A 240 -6.45 -6.10 8.56
N ASP A 241 -7.48 -5.23 8.57
CA ASP A 241 -8.54 -5.22 7.57
C ASP A 241 -8.02 -4.98 6.14
N THR A 242 -7.01 -4.14 5.97
CA THR A 242 -6.37 -3.93 4.67
C THR A 242 -5.67 -5.22 4.21
N THR A 243 -4.90 -5.86 5.10
CA THR A 243 -4.23 -7.13 4.81
C THR A 243 -5.25 -8.21 4.42
N VAL A 244 -6.34 -8.32 5.17
CA VAL A 244 -7.43 -9.27 4.91
C VAL A 244 -8.09 -9.01 3.56
N ASN A 245 -8.43 -7.76 3.26
CA ASN A 245 -9.07 -7.40 1.99
C ASN A 245 -8.18 -7.75 0.78
N VAL A 246 -6.87 -7.49 0.87
CA VAL A 246 -5.95 -7.83 -0.22
C VAL A 246 -5.79 -9.34 -0.38
N ALA A 247 -5.62 -10.08 0.73
CA ALA A 247 -5.51 -11.54 0.70
C ALA A 247 -6.78 -12.21 0.14
N THR A 248 -7.95 -11.78 0.60
CA THR A 248 -9.25 -12.25 0.10
C THR A 248 -9.42 -11.93 -1.38
N GLY A 249 -9.08 -10.70 -1.78
CA GLY A 249 -9.14 -10.30 -3.19
C GLY A 249 -8.27 -11.16 -4.09
N ILE A 250 -7.05 -11.51 -3.67
CA ILE A 250 -6.18 -12.43 -4.42
C ILE A 250 -6.79 -13.84 -4.44
N TYR A 251 -7.25 -14.33 -3.29
CA TYR A 251 -7.88 -15.65 -3.20
C TYR A 251 -9.07 -15.80 -4.15
N GLU A 252 -9.93 -14.80 -4.24
CA GLU A 252 -11.13 -14.81 -5.06
C GLU A 252 -10.81 -14.66 -6.56
N ASN A 253 -9.90 -13.75 -6.90
CA ASN A 253 -9.62 -13.40 -8.30
C ASN A 253 -8.49 -14.21 -8.95
N CYS A 254 -7.79 -15.08 -8.19
CA CYS A 254 -6.76 -15.98 -8.71
C CYS A 254 -7.11 -17.47 -8.49
N PRO A 255 -8.22 -17.99 -9.08
CA PRO A 255 -8.70 -19.34 -8.82
C PRO A 255 -7.74 -20.44 -9.33
N LYS A 256 -6.82 -20.11 -10.24
CA LYS A 256 -5.83 -21.04 -10.83
C LYS A 256 -4.45 -20.93 -10.18
N ASP A 257 -4.30 -20.12 -9.13
CA ASP A 257 -3.03 -20.03 -8.42
C ASP A 257 -2.75 -21.35 -7.68
N GLU A 258 -1.61 -21.96 -7.93
CA GLU A 258 -1.18 -23.24 -7.34
C GLU A 258 -1.04 -23.13 -5.80
N PHE A 259 -0.75 -21.91 -5.32
CA PHE A 259 -0.63 -21.61 -3.90
C PHE A 259 -1.87 -20.86 -3.34
N ARG A 260 -3.00 -20.91 -4.06
CA ARG A 260 -4.21 -20.17 -3.70
C ARG A 260 -4.62 -20.36 -2.23
N ASP A 261 -4.53 -21.59 -1.73
CA ASP A 261 -4.94 -21.90 -0.37
C ASP A 261 -4.08 -21.20 0.70
N THR A 262 -2.88 -20.74 0.37
CA THR A 262 -2.07 -19.91 1.27
C THR A 262 -2.75 -18.60 1.60
N PHE A 263 -3.60 -18.04 0.70
CA PHE A 263 -4.31 -16.78 0.93
C PHE A 263 -5.54 -16.92 1.84
N LYS A 264 -5.91 -18.13 2.25
CA LYS A 264 -6.90 -18.36 3.31
C LYS A 264 -6.29 -17.95 4.65
N LEU A 265 -7.00 -17.08 5.36
CA LEU A 265 -6.51 -16.56 6.63
C LEU A 265 -6.85 -17.50 7.78
N PRO A 266 -5.98 -17.61 8.79
CA PRO A 266 -6.23 -18.46 9.94
C PRO A 266 -7.32 -17.89 10.86
N GLU A 267 -7.94 -18.75 11.65
CA GLU A 267 -9.09 -18.44 12.52
C GLU A 267 -8.83 -17.26 13.47
N TYR A 268 -7.62 -17.16 14.03
CA TYR A 268 -7.30 -16.06 14.94
C TYR A 268 -7.38 -14.68 14.28
N ILE A 269 -7.14 -14.58 12.97
CA ILE A 269 -7.31 -13.33 12.21
C ILE A 269 -8.79 -12.93 12.18
N HIS A 270 -9.70 -13.88 11.94
CA HIS A 270 -11.13 -13.60 11.94
C HIS A 270 -11.60 -13.12 13.31
N LYS A 271 -11.14 -13.77 14.39
CA LYS A 271 -11.41 -13.33 15.77
C LYS A 271 -10.88 -11.94 16.09
N MET A 272 -9.69 -11.59 15.58
CA MET A 272 -9.14 -10.24 15.73
C MET A 272 -10.02 -9.19 15.03
N LEU A 273 -10.52 -9.49 13.82
CA LEU A 273 -11.45 -8.61 13.10
C LEU A 273 -12.77 -8.41 13.86
N GLU A 274 -13.38 -9.50 14.34
CA GLU A 274 -14.61 -9.47 15.14
C GLU A 274 -14.47 -8.60 16.39
N ASN A 275 -13.29 -8.64 17.03
CA ASN A 275 -12.96 -7.81 18.19
C ASN A 275 -12.52 -6.38 17.83
N ASN A 276 -12.52 -6.01 16.54
CA ASN A 276 -12.02 -4.72 16.06
C ASN A 276 -10.54 -4.45 16.43
N TRP A 277 -9.71 -5.50 16.47
CA TRP A 277 -8.27 -5.39 16.73
C TRP A 277 -7.52 -5.21 15.40
N LEU A 278 -7.60 -4.00 14.86
CA LEU A 278 -7.14 -3.70 13.52
C LEU A 278 -5.71 -3.12 13.46
N GLY A 279 -5.03 -3.05 14.58
CA GLY A 279 -3.69 -2.50 14.68
C GLY A 279 -3.67 -1.04 15.15
N SER A 280 -2.75 -0.24 14.63
CA SER A 280 -2.48 1.13 15.12
C SER A 280 -3.68 2.08 15.02
N LYS A 281 -4.60 1.85 14.12
CA LYS A 281 -5.80 2.69 13.96
C LYS A 281 -6.87 2.47 15.02
N THR A 282 -6.82 1.34 15.72
CA THR A 282 -7.70 0.99 16.84
C THR A 282 -6.93 0.84 18.16
N ASP A 283 -5.64 1.27 18.17
CA ASP A 283 -4.71 1.13 19.29
C ASP A 283 -4.50 -0.30 19.80
N GLN A 284 -4.97 -1.29 19.06
CA GLN A 284 -4.91 -2.71 19.40
C GLN A 284 -4.87 -3.58 18.13
N GLY A 285 -3.93 -4.51 18.09
CA GLY A 285 -3.71 -5.46 17.00
C GLY A 285 -2.85 -6.62 17.51
N PHE A 286 -1.86 -7.07 16.76
CA PHE A 286 -0.86 -8.02 17.25
C PHE A 286 -0.09 -7.47 18.44
N TYR A 287 0.08 -6.15 18.48
CA TYR A 287 0.62 -5.44 19.64
C TYR A 287 -0.39 -4.44 20.18
N LYS A 288 -0.32 -4.22 21.49
CA LYS A 288 -1.14 -3.24 22.20
C LYS A 288 -0.25 -2.40 23.09
N ARG A 289 -0.47 -1.09 23.11
CA ARG A 289 0.22 -0.19 24.03
C ARG A 289 -0.71 0.20 25.17
N ILE A 290 -0.26 -0.07 26.41
CA ILE A 290 -0.95 0.39 27.61
C ILE A 290 -0.08 1.42 28.33
N LYS A 291 -0.73 2.33 29.09
CA LYS A 291 -0.06 3.27 29.98
C LYS A 291 -0.49 2.97 31.41
N ASP A 292 0.47 2.93 32.31
CA ASP A 292 0.19 2.83 33.73
C ASP A 292 -0.29 4.17 34.30
N LYS A 293 -0.65 4.17 35.60
CA LYS A 293 -1.12 5.37 36.32
C LYS A 293 -0.08 6.52 36.35
N ASN A 294 1.21 6.19 36.13
CA ASN A 294 2.32 7.12 36.13
C ASN A 294 2.67 7.58 34.69
N GLY A 295 1.89 7.17 33.67
CA GLY A 295 2.12 7.50 32.27
C GLY A 295 3.21 6.67 31.60
N LYS A 296 3.81 5.69 32.27
CA LYS A 296 4.81 4.78 31.70
C LYS A 296 4.13 3.84 30.71
N SER A 297 4.67 3.80 29.50
CA SER A 297 4.13 3.00 28.40
C SER A 297 4.73 1.61 28.39
N THR A 298 3.89 0.58 28.33
CA THR A 298 4.28 -0.81 28.16
C THR A 298 3.65 -1.34 26.86
N ILE A 299 4.44 -2.08 26.09
CA ILE A 299 3.95 -2.77 24.88
C ILE A 299 3.67 -4.21 25.27
N LEU A 300 2.49 -4.67 24.91
CA LEU A 300 2.06 -6.05 25.06
C LEU A 300 2.01 -6.69 23.65
N SER A 301 2.23 -7.98 23.59
CA SER A 301 2.09 -8.83 22.41
C SER A 301 0.97 -9.84 22.59
N LEU A 302 0.28 -10.17 21.53
CA LEU A 302 -0.81 -11.12 21.48
C LEU A 302 -0.25 -12.56 21.42
N ASP A 303 -0.73 -13.42 22.28
CA ASP A 303 -0.59 -14.86 22.10
C ASP A 303 -1.67 -15.34 21.12
N LEU A 304 -1.29 -15.93 20.00
CA LEU A 304 -2.22 -16.29 18.93
C LEU A 304 -3.10 -17.49 19.27
N LYS A 305 -2.69 -18.32 20.23
CA LYS A 305 -3.46 -19.51 20.68
C LYS A 305 -4.54 -19.13 21.68
N THR A 306 -4.20 -18.26 22.64
CA THR A 306 -5.11 -17.88 23.73
C THR A 306 -5.85 -16.57 23.46
N LEU A 307 -5.35 -15.74 22.55
CA LEU A 307 -5.78 -14.37 22.29
C LEU A 307 -5.65 -13.45 23.52
N GLU A 308 -4.71 -13.75 24.39
CA GLU A 308 -4.39 -12.94 25.56
C GLU A 308 -3.14 -12.09 25.33
N TYR A 309 -3.10 -10.91 25.94
CA TYR A 309 -1.95 -10.01 25.83
C TYR A 309 -1.02 -10.16 27.00
N SER A 310 0.28 -10.30 26.72
CA SER A 310 1.35 -10.36 27.74
C SER A 310 2.46 -9.36 27.41
N PRO A 311 3.28 -8.94 28.39
CA PRO A 311 4.43 -8.10 28.13
C PRO A 311 5.37 -8.71 27.09
N VAL A 312 5.82 -7.89 26.12
CA VAL A 312 6.76 -8.31 25.06
C VAL A 312 8.01 -8.94 25.68
N LYS A 313 8.34 -10.16 25.25
CA LYS A 313 9.50 -10.91 25.70
C LYS A 313 10.74 -10.54 24.87
N LYS A 314 11.90 -10.55 25.54
CA LYS A 314 13.18 -10.41 24.83
C LYS A 314 13.51 -11.72 24.13
N VAL A 315 13.73 -11.65 22.83
CA VAL A 315 14.02 -12.79 21.97
C VAL A 315 15.49 -12.78 21.55
N SER A 316 16.11 -13.94 21.49
CA SER A 316 17.44 -14.12 20.90
C SER A 316 17.58 -15.52 20.30
N PHE A 317 18.20 -15.58 19.11
CA PHE A 317 18.59 -16.82 18.46
C PHE A 317 20.10 -16.81 18.23
N GLU A 318 20.75 -17.96 18.36
CA GLU A 318 22.19 -18.08 18.14
C GLU A 318 22.55 -17.72 16.69
N THR A 319 21.79 -18.25 15.73
CA THR A 319 21.93 -17.98 14.28
C THR A 319 21.82 -16.49 13.97
N VAL A 320 20.82 -15.79 14.53
CA VAL A 320 20.67 -14.35 14.38
C VAL A 320 21.84 -13.59 14.99
N GLY A 321 22.32 -14.04 16.15
CA GLY A 321 23.50 -13.48 16.82
C GLY A 321 24.78 -13.56 15.97
N LYS A 322 25.00 -14.68 15.26
CA LYS A 322 26.10 -14.85 14.30
C LYS A 322 25.93 -13.93 13.10
N ALA A 323 24.76 -13.92 12.48
CA ALA A 323 24.46 -13.11 11.28
C ALA A 323 24.56 -11.58 11.53
N ARG A 324 24.22 -11.09 12.74
CA ARG A 324 24.37 -9.66 13.10
C ARG A 324 25.78 -9.14 13.05
N LYS A 325 26.80 -10.00 13.16
CA LYS A 325 28.20 -9.61 13.06
C LYS A 325 28.65 -9.32 11.61
N ILE A 326 27.81 -9.69 10.63
CA ILE A 326 28.05 -9.51 9.21
C ILE A 326 27.43 -8.17 8.78
N SER A 327 28.23 -7.27 8.21
CA SER A 327 27.78 -5.92 7.87
C SER A 327 26.80 -5.90 6.71
N LYS A 328 27.14 -6.59 5.60
CA LYS A 328 26.30 -6.64 4.41
C LYS A 328 25.13 -7.62 4.60
N VAL A 329 23.91 -7.17 4.34
CA VAL A 329 22.71 -7.99 4.50
C VAL A 329 22.75 -9.24 3.63
N ILE A 330 23.18 -9.12 2.39
CA ILE A 330 23.24 -10.26 1.45
C ILE A 330 24.14 -11.39 1.97
N ASP A 331 25.23 -11.07 2.64
CA ASP A 331 26.19 -12.06 3.16
C ASP A 331 25.67 -12.77 4.44
N ARG A 332 24.56 -12.30 5.02
CA ARG A 332 23.91 -12.93 6.17
C ARG A 332 23.09 -14.15 5.79
N PHE A 333 22.54 -14.20 4.57
CA PHE A 333 21.61 -15.23 4.15
C PHE A 333 22.16 -16.67 4.26
N PRO A 334 23.41 -16.96 3.84
CA PRO A 334 23.97 -18.30 4.06
C PRO A 334 23.96 -18.71 5.52
N VAL A 335 24.43 -17.82 6.43
CA VAL A 335 24.48 -18.07 7.87
C VAL A 335 23.08 -18.29 8.47
N LEU A 336 22.08 -17.53 7.98
CA LEU A 336 20.69 -17.65 8.44
C LEU A 336 20.08 -18.98 8.00
N ILE A 337 20.32 -19.40 6.76
CA ILE A 337 19.76 -20.63 6.18
C ILE A 337 20.44 -21.88 6.76
N GLU A 338 21.75 -21.84 7.01
CA GLU A 338 22.54 -22.95 7.55
C GLU A 338 22.39 -23.11 9.08
N GLY A 339 21.69 -22.19 9.75
CA GLY A 339 21.45 -22.24 11.18
C GLY A 339 20.76 -23.53 11.64
N ASN A 340 21.21 -24.09 12.79
CA ASN A 340 20.67 -25.33 13.35
C ASN A 340 19.66 -25.11 14.49
N ASP A 341 19.27 -23.85 14.74
CA ASP A 341 18.23 -23.48 15.69
C ASP A 341 16.89 -23.19 14.99
N LYS A 342 15.84 -22.86 15.75
CA LYS A 342 14.51 -22.49 15.22
C LYS A 342 14.57 -21.36 14.19
N ALA A 343 15.55 -20.46 14.29
CA ALA A 343 15.73 -19.39 13.30
C ALA A 343 16.15 -19.95 11.94
N GLY A 344 17.12 -20.85 11.90
CA GLY A 344 17.53 -21.51 10.66
C GLY A 344 16.40 -22.33 10.02
N GLU A 345 15.63 -23.05 10.84
CA GLU A 345 14.43 -23.78 10.37
C GLU A 345 13.41 -22.82 9.72
N PHE A 346 13.11 -21.71 10.40
CA PHE A 346 12.23 -20.66 9.88
C PHE A 346 12.71 -20.12 8.54
N TYR A 347 14.00 -19.79 8.40
CA TYR A 347 14.52 -19.21 7.15
C TYR A 347 14.47 -20.21 5.97
N ARG A 348 14.82 -21.48 6.22
CA ARG A 348 14.70 -22.52 5.17
C ARG A 348 13.26 -22.67 4.72
N PHE A 349 12.32 -22.75 5.65
CA PHE A 349 10.90 -22.82 5.34
C PHE A 349 10.41 -21.58 4.58
N ASN A 350 10.61 -20.40 5.16
CA ASN A 350 10.04 -19.14 4.65
C ASN A 350 10.61 -18.77 3.27
N PHE A 351 11.94 -18.82 3.11
CA PHE A 351 12.56 -18.51 1.83
C PHE A 351 12.30 -19.59 0.79
N GLY A 352 12.31 -20.86 1.17
CA GLY A 352 11.99 -21.97 0.25
C GLY A 352 10.59 -21.81 -0.34
N THR A 353 9.60 -21.58 0.51
CA THR A 353 8.20 -21.36 0.09
C THR A 353 8.05 -20.09 -0.75
N MET A 354 8.66 -18.98 -0.31
CA MET A 354 8.57 -17.70 -1.01
C MET A 354 9.23 -17.75 -2.39
N PHE A 355 10.43 -18.34 -2.52
CA PHE A 355 11.12 -18.45 -3.81
C PHE A 355 10.40 -19.41 -4.76
N SER A 356 9.83 -20.51 -4.26
CA SER A 356 8.98 -21.39 -5.06
C SER A 356 7.77 -20.65 -5.61
N TYR A 357 7.11 -19.84 -4.78
CA TYR A 357 6.00 -19.01 -5.23
C TYR A 357 6.41 -18.00 -6.30
N ILE A 358 7.47 -17.23 -6.07
CA ILE A 358 7.97 -16.23 -7.01
C ILE A 358 8.30 -16.87 -8.34
N GLN A 359 9.04 -17.98 -8.35
CA GLN A 359 9.43 -18.68 -9.57
C GLN A 359 8.22 -19.13 -10.39
N ASN A 360 7.18 -19.64 -9.73
CA ASN A 360 5.94 -20.03 -10.41
C ASN A 360 5.15 -18.83 -10.94
N LYS A 361 5.26 -17.66 -10.31
CA LYS A 361 4.46 -16.48 -10.66
C LYS A 361 5.11 -15.56 -11.69
N ILE A 362 6.44 -15.60 -11.87
CA ILE A 362 7.13 -14.73 -12.84
C ILE A 362 6.41 -14.71 -14.20
N PRO A 363 6.08 -15.85 -14.86
CA PRO A 363 5.44 -15.81 -16.18
C PRO A 363 4.01 -15.22 -16.17
N GLU A 364 3.34 -15.21 -14.98
CA GLU A 364 1.97 -14.68 -14.84
C GLU A 364 1.96 -13.19 -14.57
N ILE A 365 2.87 -12.69 -13.72
CA ILE A 365 2.82 -11.32 -13.17
C ILE A 365 3.84 -10.36 -13.80
N SER A 366 4.89 -10.89 -14.42
CA SER A 366 5.97 -10.13 -15.06
C SER A 366 6.57 -10.93 -16.21
N ASP A 367 7.62 -10.37 -16.85
CA ASP A 367 8.41 -11.05 -17.90
C ASP A 367 9.74 -11.53 -17.31
#